data_51a58c0cf2cabfc7afc2c0a60e681a73
#
_entry.id   51a58c0cf2cabfc7afc2c0a60e681a73
#
_cell.length_a   1.000
_cell.length_b   1.000
_cell.length_c   1.000
_cell.angle_alpha   90.00
_cell.angle_beta   90.00
_cell.angle_gamma   90.00
#
_symmetry.space_group_name_H-M   'P 1'
#
loop_
_entity.id
_entity.type
_entity.pdbx_description
1 polymer ?
#
loop_
_entity_poly.entity_id
_entity_poly.type
_entity_poly.pdbx_seq_one_letter_code
_entity_poly.pdbx_strand_id
1 'polypeptide(L)'
;AVKNSPKASVALFKGLDSLENTAESYMEFDYALFRQFTVMANKPFYRLIFNSLRGVYHKIGLLFFSEEKHRQVTYDFYVELRDICESGQSDLVVGCIRKHKQVTSTYWRAILESLPRDLATE
;
A
#
# COMPACT_ATOMS: atom_id res chain seq x y z
N ALA A 1 -11.59 -3.00 -12.38
CA ALA A 1 -10.67 -4.12 -12.12
C ALA A 1 -11.10 -4.92 -10.90
N VAL A 2 -11.24 -4.27 -9.76
CA VAL A 2 -11.60 -4.96 -8.51
C VAL A 2 -12.99 -5.58 -8.60
N LYS A 3 -13.97 -4.86 -9.14
CA LYS A 3 -15.35 -5.35 -9.22
C LYS A 3 -15.53 -6.53 -10.17
N ASN A 4 -14.59 -6.71 -11.11
CA ASN A 4 -14.68 -7.78 -12.10
C ASN A 4 -14.02 -9.07 -11.64
N SER A 5 -13.36 -9.06 -10.45
CA SER A 5 -12.59 -10.18 -9.97
C SER A 5 -12.71 -10.32 -8.44
N PRO A 6 -13.91 -10.70 -7.93
CA PRO A 6 -14.08 -10.82 -6.48
C PRO A 6 -13.12 -11.80 -5.81
N LYS A 7 -12.81 -12.92 -6.49
CA LYS A 7 -11.86 -13.91 -5.96
C LYS A 7 -10.45 -13.33 -5.85
N ALA A 8 -10.04 -12.53 -6.82
CA ALA A 8 -8.73 -11.88 -6.78
C ALA A 8 -8.68 -10.85 -5.66
N SER A 9 -9.77 -10.13 -5.43
CA SER A 9 -9.87 -9.17 -4.34
C SER A 9 -9.71 -9.86 -2.99
N VAL A 10 -10.35 -11.00 -2.79
CA VAL A 10 -10.22 -11.80 -1.56
C VAL A 10 -8.77 -12.26 -1.41
N ALA A 11 -8.15 -12.70 -2.50
CA ALA A 11 -6.76 -13.16 -2.46
C ALA A 11 -5.78 -12.05 -2.07
N LEU A 12 -6.05 -10.80 -2.45
CA LEU A 12 -5.20 -9.66 -2.08
C LEU A 12 -5.06 -9.51 -0.57
N PHE A 13 -6.12 -9.81 0.16
CA PHE A 13 -6.15 -9.61 1.62
C PHE A 13 -5.96 -10.88 2.42
N LYS A 14 -5.57 -11.98 1.74
CA LYS A 14 -5.40 -13.28 2.39
C LYS A 14 -4.41 -13.24 3.55
N GLY A 15 -3.34 -12.45 3.41
CA GLY A 15 -2.31 -12.34 4.44
C GLY A 15 -2.61 -11.34 5.54
N LEU A 16 -3.75 -10.64 5.48
CA LEU A 16 -4.04 -9.57 6.43
C LEU A 16 -4.19 -10.08 7.86
N ASP A 17 -4.84 -11.22 8.02
CA ASP A 17 -5.08 -11.80 9.35
C ASP A 17 -3.80 -12.34 9.99
N SER A 18 -2.77 -12.63 9.18
CA SER A 18 -1.48 -13.12 9.66
C SER A 18 -0.39 -12.03 9.62
N LEU A 19 -0.78 -10.78 9.37
CA LEU A 19 0.15 -9.67 9.28
C LEU A 19 0.79 -9.40 10.65
N GLU A 20 2.10 -9.46 10.70
CA GLU A 20 2.84 -9.20 11.93
C GLU A 20 3.03 -7.69 12.15
N ASN A 21 3.06 -7.28 13.41
CA ASN A 21 3.20 -5.87 13.77
C ASN A 21 4.68 -5.44 13.72
N THR A 22 5.28 -5.57 12.55
CA THR A 22 6.68 -5.18 12.29
C THR A 22 6.76 -4.35 11.03
N ALA A 23 7.82 -3.57 10.91
CA ALA A 23 8.04 -2.74 9.72
C ALA A 23 8.17 -3.60 8.46
N GLU A 24 8.92 -4.69 8.55
CA GLU A 24 9.16 -5.58 7.41
C GLU A 24 7.88 -6.22 6.91
N SER A 25 7.06 -6.73 7.82
CA SER A 25 5.82 -7.40 7.46
C SER A 25 4.86 -6.43 6.78
N TYR A 26 4.71 -5.24 7.31
CA TYR A 26 3.86 -4.21 6.71
C TYR A 26 4.39 -3.75 5.37
N MET A 27 5.70 -3.56 5.25
CA MET A 27 6.31 -3.14 4.00
C MET A 27 6.03 -4.15 2.89
N GLU A 28 6.23 -5.43 3.17
CA GLU A 28 6.01 -6.48 2.18
C GLU A 28 4.54 -6.62 1.81
N PHE A 29 3.66 -6.56 2.79
CA PHE A 29 2.22 -6.64 2.53
C PHE A 29 1.76 -5.44 1.69
N ASP A 30 2.17 -4.23 2.06
CA ASP A 30 1.81 -3.01 1.35
C ASP A 30 2.27 -3.05 -0.11
N TYR A 31 3.52 -3.45 -0.33
CA TYR A 31 4.07 -3.56 -1.68
C TYR A 31 3.29 -4.60 -2.50
N ALA A 32 3.04 -5.77 -1.93
CA ALA A 32 2.33 -6.84 -2.63
C ALA A 32 0.91 -6.41 -2.97
N LEU A 33 0.23 -5.73 -2.05
CA LEU A 33 -1.13 -5.26 -2.24
C LEU A 33 -1.22 -4.28 -3.42
N PHE A 34 -0.39 -3.25 -3.41
CA PHE A 34 -0.44 -2.24 -4.46
C PHE A 34 0.09 -2.75 -5.79
N ARG A 35 1.04 -3.67 -5.76
CA ARG A 35 1.49 -4.34 -6.98
C ARG A 35 0.34 -5.09 -7.64
N GLN A 36 -0.46 -5.81 -6.84
CA GLN A 36 -1.60 -6.53 -7.38
C GLN A 36 -2.66 -5.59 -7.93
N PHE A 37 -2.88 -4.45 -7.30
CA PHE A 37 -3.80 -3.46 -7.86
C PHE A 37 -3.34 -2.98 -9.23
N THR A 38 -2.04 -2.79 -9.45
CA THR A 38 -1.55 -2.39 -10.77
C THR A 38 -1.73 -3.49 -11.81
N VAL A 39 -1.57 -4.76 -11.41
CA VAL A 39 -1.82 -5.90 -12.29
C VAL A 39 -3.30 -5.98 -12.66
N MET A 40 -4.18 -5.88 -11.66
CA MET A 40 -5.64 -5.97 -11.88
C MET A 40 -6.17 -4.80 -12.71
N ALA A 41 -5.56 -3.63 -12.60
CA ALA A 41 -5.95 -2.47 -13.40
C ALA A 41 -5.50 -2.59 -14.85
N ASN A 42 -4.72 -3.62 -15.18
CA ASN A 42 -4.21 -3.87 -16.53
C ASN A 42 -3.45 -2.66 -17.09
N LYS A 43 -2.57 -2.10 -16.28
CA LYS A 43 -1.75 -0.94 -16.64
C LYS A 43 -0.27 -1.36 -16.68
N PRO A 44 0.19 -1.98 -17.78
CA PRO A 44 1.55 -2.52 -17.84
C PRO A 44 2.64 -1.47 -17.60
N PHE A 45 2.40 -0.22 -18.01
CA PHE A 45 3.36 0.85 -17.78
C PHE A 45 3.54 1.14 -16.29
N TYR A 46 2.45 1.22 -15.54
CA TYR A 46 2.51 1.44 -14.09
C TYR A 46 3.16 0.25 -13.38
N ARG A 47 2.87 -0.96 -13.84
CA ARG A 47 3.48 -2.16 -13.28
C ARG A 47 5.01 -2.14 -13.47
N LEU A 48 5.46 -1.72 -14.65
CA LEU A 48 6.89 -1.62 -14.95
C LEU A 48 7.57 -0.60 -14.03
N ILE A 49 6.97 0.58 -13.87
CA ILE A 49 7.49 1.62 -12.99
C ILE A 49 7.53 1.12 -11.54
N PHE A 50 6.45 0.48 -11.10
CA PHE A 50 6.34 -0.02 -9.74
C PHE A 50 7.45 -1.04 -9.44
N ASN A 51 7.68 -1.96 -10.36
CA ASN A 51 8.74 -2.96 -10.22
C ASN A 51 10.13 -2.33 -10.23
N SER A 52 10.33 -1.30 -11.05
CA SER A 52 11.62 -0.60 -11.15
C SER A 52 11.97 0.15 -9.87
N LEU A 53 10.95 0.63 -9.14
CA LEU A 53 11.16 1.40 -7.92
C LEU A 53 11.15 0.54 -6.66
N ARG A 54 11.15 -0.78 -6.81
CA ARG A 54 11.00 -1.71 -5.68
C ARG A 54 12.02 -1.44 -4.56
N GLY A 55 13.29 -1.23 -4.91
CA GLY A 55 14.34 -1.01 -3.93
C GLY A 55 14.13 0.27 -3.12
N VAL A 56 13.79 1.36 -3.80
CA VAL A 56 13.52 2.64 -3.16
C VAL A 56 12.26 2.53 -2.30
N TYR A 57 11.22 1.91 -2.83
CA TYR A 57 9.97 1.72 -2.11
C TYR A 57 10.20 0.93 -0.83
N HIS A 58 11.03 -0.11 -0.89
CA HIS A 58 11.32 -0.94 0.26
C HIS A 58 12.00 -0.12 1.37
N LYS A 59 13.03 0.66 1.03
CA LYS A 59 13.75 1.48 2.00
C LYS A 59 12.84 2.53 2.65
N ILE A 60 12.08 3.25 1.85
CA ILE A 60 11.19 4.29 2.35
C ILE A 60 10.06 3.67 3.17
N GLY A 61 9.53 2.55 2.70
CA GLY A 61 8.46 1.85 3.41
C GLY A 61 8.88 1.35 4.78
N LEU A 62 10.10 0.83 4.91
CA LEU A 62 10.61 0.41 6.21
C LEU A 62 10.68 1.58 7.18
N LEU A 63 11.10 2.76 6.72
CA LEU A 63 11.11 3.95 7.55
C LEU A 63 9.70 4.36 7.99
N PHE A 64 8.75 4.34 7.06
CA PHE A 64 7.37 4.66 7.38
C PHE A 64 6.79 3.70 8.42
N PHE A 65 6.98 2.41 8.21
CA PHE A 65 6.39 1.38 9.07
C PHE A 65 7.22 1.12 10.33
N SER A 66 8.32 1.84 10.54
CA SER A 66 9.08 1.72 11.77
C SER A 66 8.30 2.26 12.98
N GLU A 67 7.32 3.12 12.76
CA GLU A 67 6.49 3.67 13.83
C GLU A 67 5.17 2.92 13.94
N GLU A 68 4.81 2.56 15.16
CA GLU A 68 3.59 1.78 15.43
C GLU A 68 2.33 2.54 15.00
N LYS A 69 2.28 3.86 15.23
CA LYS A 69 1.12 4.65 14.85
C LYS A 69 0.85 4.61 13.34
N HIS A 70 1.93 4.54 12.53
CA HIS A 70 1.79 4.42 11.09
C HIS A 70 1.25 3.05 10.71
N ARG A 71 1.71 2.01 11.38
CA ARG A 71 1.20 0.66 11.17
C ARG A 71 -0.28 0.57 11.51
N GLN A 72 -0.69 1.17 12.63
CA GLN A 72 -2.09 1.13 13.06
C GLN A 72 -3.00 1.84 12.06
N VAL A 73 -2.62 3.04 11.63
CA VAL A 73 -3.41 3.79 10.63
C VAL A 73 -3.53 2.99 9.33
N THR A 74 -2.44 2.36 8.92
CA THR A 74 -2.43 1.58 7.69
C THR A 74 -3.25 0.30 7.83
N TYR A 75 -3.20 -0.35 8.98
CA TYR A 75 -4.02 -1.53 9.24
C TYR A 75 -5.51 -1.20 9.13
N ASP A 76 -5.92 -0.09 9.72
CA ASP A 76 -7.31 0.36 9.65
C ASP A 76 -7.73 0.60 8.20
N PHE A 77 -6.83 1.16 7.39
CA PHE A 77 -7.05 1.34 5.96
C PHE A 77 -7.19 0.00 5.24
N TYR A 78 -6.34 -0.98 5.55
CA TYR A 78 -6.44 -2.30 4.91
C TYR A 78 -7.77 -2.97 5.21
N VAL A 79 -8.23 -2.88 6.45
CA VAL A 79 -9.52 -3.47 6.85
C VAL A 79 -10.66 -2.80 6.10
N GLU A 80 -10.66 -1.47 6.03
CA GLU A 80 -11.70 -0.73 5.31
C GLU A 80 -11.69 -1.09 3.82
N LEU A 81 -10.51 -1.15 3.22
CA LEU A 81 -10.38 -1.49 1.81
C LEU A 81 -10.84 -2.92 1.53
N ARG A 82 -10.50 -3.86 2.41
CA ARG A 82 -10.97 -5.23 2.31
C ARG A 82 -12.49 -5.31 2.35
N ASP A 83 -13.11 -4.60 3.29
CA ASP A 83 -14.56 -4.60 3.44
C ASP A 83 -15.24 -4.05 2.20
N ILE A 84 -14.69 -2.98 1.62
CA ILE A 84 -15.19 -2.40 0.38
C ILE A 84 -15.10 -3.42 -0.76
N CYS A 85 -13.97 -4.09 -0.89
CA CYS A 85 -13.77 -5.08 -1.95
C CYS A 85 -14.70 -6.28 -1.79
N GLU A 86 -14.87 -6.77 -0.57
CA GLU A 86 -15.75 -7.90 -0.28
C GLU A 86 -17.21 -7.57 -0.54
N SER A 87 -17.61 -6.31 -0.29
CA SER A 87 -18.99 -5.87 -0.51
C SER A 87 -19.30 -5.59 -1.98
N GLY A 88 -18.28 -5.59 -2.85
CA GLY A 88 -18.45 -5.31 -4.26
C GLY A 88 -18.64 -3.84 -4.60
N GLN A 89 -18.44 -2.94 -3.64
CA GLN A 89 -18.61 -1.50 -3.83
C GLN A 89 -17.34 -0.87 -4.40
N SER A 90 -16.94 -1.31 -5.59
CA SER A 90 -15.67 -0.90 -6.20
C SER A 90 -15.56 0.61 -6.44
N ASP A 91 -16.69 1.31 -6.53
CA ASP A 91 -16.74 2.76 -6.66
C ASP A 91 -16.18 3.47 -5.43
N LEU A 92 -16.17 2.81 -4.28
CA LEU A 92 -15.65 3.39 -3.04
C LEU A 92 -14.14 3.21 -2.87
N VAL A 93 -13.50 2.38 -3.70
CA VAL A 93 -12.07 2.06 -3.57
C VAL A 93 -11.21 3.31 -3.72
N VAL A 94 -11.46 4.11 -4.74
CA VAL A 94 -10.67 5.33 -5.01
C VAL A 94 -10.76 6.30 -3.83
N GLY A 95 -11.97 6.51 -3.30
CA GLY A 95 -12.16 7.39 -2.15
C GLY A 95 -11.45 6.89 -0.90
N CYS A 96 -11.47 5.59 -0.67
CA CYS A 96 -10.77 4.97 0.44
C CYS A 96 -9.27 5.21 0.35
N ILE A 97 -8.67 4.97 -0.82
CA ILE A 97 -7.24 5.17 -1.05
C ILE A 97 -6.88 6.65 -0.89
N ARG A 98 -7.72 7.54 -1.44
CA ARG A 98 -7.49 8.99 -1.34
C ARG A 98 -7.52 9.47 0.11
N LYS A 99 -8.47 8.96 0.89
CA LYS A 99 -8.56 9.29 2.31
C LYS A 99 -7.31 8.86 3.06
N HIS A 100 -6.83 7.66 2.79
CA HIS A 100 -5.60 7.15 3.40
C HIS A 100 -4.39 8.03 3.05
N LYS A 101 -4.28 8.42 1.79
CA LYS A 101 -3.20 9.33 1.35
C LYS A 101 -3.25 10.65 2.11
N GLN A 102 -4.42 11.21 2.31
CA GLN A 102 -4.58 12.46 3.05
C GLN A 102 -4.16 12.31 4.51
N VAL A 103 -4.60 11.22 5.14
CA VAL A 103 -4.27 10.95 6.55
C VAL A 103 -2.76 10.76 6.74
N THR A 104 -2.10 10.11 5.80
CA THR A 104 -0.67 9.77 5.93
C THR A 104 0.25 10.78 5.27
N SER A 105 -0.27 11.81 4.60
CA SER A 105 0.55 12.74 3.83
C SER A 105 1.60 13.46 4.68
N THR A 106 1.25 13.87 5.89
CA THR A 106 2.20 14.54 6.79
C THR A 106 3.29 13.59 7.24
N TYR A 107 2.96 12.32 7.46
CA TYR A 107 3.93 11.30 7.83
C TYR A 107 4.96 11.08 6.72
N TRP A 108 4.47 10.92 5.49
CA TRP A 108 5.35 10.74 4.33
C TRP A 108 6.22 11.96 4.08
N ARG A 109 5.65 13.16 4.23
CA ARG A 109 6.41 14.39 4.04
C ARG A 109 7.57 14.47 5.02
N ALA A 110 7.33 14.17 6.29
CA ALA A 110 8.37 14.18 7.30
C ALA A 110 9.50 13.19 6.99
N ILE A 111 9.13 11.99 6.51
CA ILE A 111 10.12 10.98 6.13
C ILE A 111 10.95 11.47 4.94
N LEU A 112 10.29 11.98 3.90
CA LEU A 112 10.98 12.44 2.70
C LEU A 112 11.92 13.60 3.00
N GLU A 113 11.53 14.50 3.89
CA GLU A 113 12.38 15.63 4.30
C GLU A 113 13.59 15.18 5.12
N SER A 114 13.50 14.03 5.79
CA SER A 114 14.58 13.49 6.60
C SER A 114 15.61 12.69 5.79
N LEU A 115 15.31 12.36 4.53
CA LEU A 115 16.18 11.53 3.70
C LEU A 115 17.43 12.30 3.27
N PRO A 116 18.60 11.64 3.23
CA PRO A 116 19.79 12.23 2.62
C PRO A 116 19.58 12.50 1.14
N ARG A 117 20.17 13.58 0.62
CA ARG A 117 20.07 13.92 -0.80
C ARG A 117 20.61 12.82 -1.71
N ASP A 118 21.64 12.11 -1.23
CA ASP A 118 22.27 11.05 -2.01
C ASP A 118 21.31 9.92 -2.35
N LEU A 119 20.35 9.66 -1.47
CA LEU A 119 19.37 8.60 -1.70
C LEU A 119 18.47 8.92 -2.89
N ALA A 120 18.20 10.20 -3.13
CA ALA A 120 17.33 10.63 -4.23
C ALA A 120 18.02 10.56 -5.60
N THR A 121 19.35 10.49 -5.63
CA THR A 121 20.10 10.44 -6.88
C THR A 121 20.51 9.04 -7.29
N GLU A 122 20.29 8.05 -6.44
CA GLU A 122 20.58 6.64 -6.74
C GLU A 122 19.37 5.95 -7.46
#